data_a81afe26353b15c3454e5a91d8363618
#
_entry.id   a81afe26353b15c3454e5a91d8363618
#
_cell.length_a   1.000
_cell.length_b   1.000
_cell.length_c   1.000
_cell.angle_alpha   90.00
_cell.angle_beta   90.00
_cell.angle_gamma   90.00
#
_symmetry.space_group_name_H-M   'P 1'
#
loop_
_entity.id
_entity.type
_entity.pdbx_description
1 polymer ?
#
loop_
_entity_poly.entity_id
_entity_poly.type
_entity_poly.pdbx_seq_one_letter_code
_entity_poly.pdbx_strand_id
1 'polypeptide(L)'
;LRMQLPFKPYHFYICGPTPLMESLVPALEEWGVPDSHIHFEAFGPASIKRKLAQTASVAEAADTGIVVTFARSGKQLPWRPDAGSLLEFAEANGIAANYGCRAGSCGTCQTAIRAGEVSYREPPDFDPEPGSCLLCVGVPKTSVTLEA
;
A
#
# COMPACT_ATOMS: atom_id res chain seq x y z
N LEU A 1 12.06 25.96 11.78
CA LEU A 1 10.66 26.14 12.23
C LEU A 1 10.59 26.60 13.70
N ARG A 2 11.31 25.97 14.63
CA ARG A 2 11.29 26.30 16.08
C ARG A 2 11.56 27.77 16.40
N MET A 3 12.37 28.47 15.60
CA MET A 3 12.74 29.88 15.84
C MET A 3 11.78 30.89 15.21
N GLN A 4 10.83 30.46 14.41
CA GLN A 4 9.95 31.35 13.62
C GLN A 4 8.47 31.24 13.95
N LEU A 5 8.05 30.20 14.66
CA LEU A 5 6.66 30.01 15.03
C LEU A 5 6.45 30.32 16.52
N PRO A 6 5.52 31.25 16.85
CA PRO A 6 5.14 31.49 18.24
C PRO A 6 4.47 30.23 18.85
N PHE A 7 4.53 30.11 20.16
CA PHE A 7 3.97 28.98 20.91
C PHE A 7 2.43 28.97 20.77
N LYS A 8 1.92 28.16 19.80
CA LYS A 8 0.49 27.91 19.57
C LYS A 8 0.29 26.46 19.13
N PRO A 9 -0.88 25.86 19.39
CA PRO A 9 -1.21 24.55 18.84
C PRO A 9 -1.46 24.68 17.32
N TYR A 10 -0.43 24.45 16.52
CA TYR A 10 -0.53 24.46 15.05
C TYR A 10 -0.95 23.09 14.54
N HIS A 11 -1.79 23.08 13.50
CA HIS A 11 -1.99 21.95 12.65
C HIS A 11 -1.06 22.05 11.44
N PHE A 12 -0.34 20.98 11.18
CA PHE A 12 0.60 20.89 10.06
C PHE A 12 -0.04 20.09 8.93
N TYR A 13 -0.22 20.72 7.79
CA TYR A 13 -0.70 20.10 6.57
C TYR A 13 0.47 19.96 5.62
N ILE A 14 0.85 18.72 5.32
CA ILE A 14 2.05 18.40 4.56
C ILE A 14 1.63 17.68 3.29
N CYS A 15 2.11 18.17 2.15
CA CYS A 15 1.85 17.61 0.84
C CYS A 15 3.17 17.54 0.09
N GLY A 16 3.51 16.38 -0.48
CA GLY A 16 4.76 16.23 -1.20
C GLY A 16 5.20 14.78 -1.43
N PRO A 17 6.39 14.58 -1.99
CA PRO A 17 6.92 13.25 -2.27
C PRO A 17 7.28 12.49 -0.98
N THR A 18 7.26 11.16 -1.07
CA THR A 18 7.55 10.25 0.06
C THR A 18 8.79 10.60 0.89
N PRO A 19 9.96 10.92 0.29
CA PRO A 19 11.15 11.27 1.09
C PRO A 19 10.97 12.50 1.98
N LEU A 20 10.14 13.47 1.55
CA LEU A 20 9.80 14.63 2.37
C LEU A 20 8.96 14.22 3.59
N MET A 21 7.98 13.34 3.37
CA MET A 21 7.12 12.84 4.45
C MET A 21 7.92 12.02 5.47
N GLU A 22 8.77 11.12 4.99
CA GLU A 22 9.62 10.28 5.84
C GLU A 22 10.58 11.07 6.72
N SER A 23 11.00 12.25 6.29
CA SER A 23 11.87 13.12 7.08
C SER A 23 11.10 14.08 7.98
N LEU A 24 9.99 14.63 7.50
CA LEU A 24 9.30 15.72 8.18
C LEU A 24 8.32 15.23 9.25
N VAL A 25 7.59 14.15 9.00
CA VAL A 25 6.62 13.63 9.98
C VAL A 25 7.29 13.18 11.27
N PRO A 26 8.35 12.35 11.26
CA PRO A 26 9.07 12.01 12.48
C PRO A 26 9.68 13.20 13.19
N ALA A 27 10.18 14.20 12.44
CA ALA A 27 10.76 15.40 13.02
C ALA A 27 9.71 16.27 13.75
N LEU A 28 8.46 16.30 13.28
CA LEU A 28 7.35 16.96 13.96
C LEU A 28 6.92 16.21 15.23
N GLU A 29 6.90 14.88 15.19
CA GLU A 29 6.63 14.04 16.35
C GLU A 29 7.70 14.24 17.44
N GLU A 30 8.99 14.23 17.07
CA GLU A 30 10.11 14.53 17.98
C GLU A 30 10.05 15.95 18.54
N TRP A 31 9.49 16.87 17.76
CA TRP A 31 9.25 18.25 18.23
C TRP A 31 8.10 18.35 19.24
N GLY A 32 7.36 17.26 19.47
CA GLY A 32 6.26 17.19 20.41
C GLY A 32 4.92 17.66 19.83
N VAL A 33 4.78 17.67 18.50
CA VAL A 33 3.51 17.91 17.84
C VAL A 33 2.62 16.69 18.00
N PRO A 34 1.40 16.80 18.57
CA PRO A 34 0.48 15.67 18.68
C PRO A 34 0.15 15.09 17.31
N ASP A 35 0.01 13.78 17.22
CA ASP A 35 -0.33 13.07 15.98
C ASP A 35 -1.62 13.59 15.32
N SER A 36 -2.61 13.97 16.14
CA SER A 36 -3.87 14.60 15.68
C SER A 36 -3.69 15.97 15.00
N HIS A 37 -2.53 16.58 15.11
CA HIS A 37 -2.20 17.86 14.49
C HIS A 37 -1.31 17.73 13.25
N ILE A 38 -0.91 16.51 12.87
CA ILE A 38 -0.08 16.23 11.70
C ILE A 38 -0.97 15.60 10.62
N HIS A 39 -1.28 16.38 9.59
CA HIS A 39 -2.09 15.96 8.45
C HIS A 39 -1.20 15.92 7.21
N PHE A 40 -1.23 14.81 6.48
CA PHE A 40 -0.43 14.69 5.27
C PHE A 40 -1.14 13.90 4.18
N GLU A 41 -0.89 14.31 2.94
CA GLU A 41 -1.24 13.58 1.73
C GLU A 41 0.03 13.16 1.03
N ALA A 42 0.23 11.85 0.92
CA ALA A 42 1.37 11.30 0.20
C ALA A 42 1.02 11.11 -1.28
N PHE A 43 1.78 11.75 -2.17
CA PHE A 43 1.73 11.45 -3.59
C PHE A 43 2.64 10.24 -3.89
N GLY A 44 2.04 9.11 -4.17
CA GLY A 44 2.74 7.87 -4.47
C GLY A 44 2.61 6.81 -3.37
N PRO A 45 3.30 5.68 -3.50
CA PRO A 45 3.21 4.56 -2.58
C PRO A 45 3.92 4.89 -1.26
N ALA A 46 3.31 5.70 -0.44
CA ALA A 46 3.87 6.05 0.84
C ALA A 46 3.12 5.35 1.97
N SER A 47 3.54 4.16 2.29
CA SER A 47 3.41 3.69 3.67
C SER A 47 4.48 4.41 4.50
N ILE A 48 4.15 5.60 5.00
CA ILE A 48 4.97 6.22 6.04
C ILE A 48 4.86 5.30 7.25
N LYS A 49 5.93 4.57 7.52
CA LYS A 49 6.04 3.76 8.74
C LYS A 49 6.10 4.72 9.92
N ARG A 50 4.94 5.06 10.45
CA ARG A 50 4.86 5.71 11.76
C ARG A 50 5.52 4.78 12.78
N LYS A 51 6.32 5.36 13.66
CA LYS A 51 6.87 4.71 14.84
C LYS A 51 5.80 4.56 15.93
N LEU A 52 4.60 4.11 15.53
CA LEU A 52 3.61 3.60 16.46
C LEU A 52 4.13 2.27 16.97
N ALA A 53 4.25 2.20 18.28
CA ALA A 53 4.71 1.07 19.05
C ALA A 53 4.61 -0.25 18.28
N GLN A 54 5.74 -0.74 17.81
CA GLN A 54 5.87 -2.12 17.39
C GLN A 54 5.74 -2.99 18.65
N THR A 55 4.51 -3.29 19.03
CA THR A 55 4.26 -4.61 19.55
C THR A 55 4.25 -5.51 18.32
N ALA A 56 5.45 -5.80 17.82
CA ALA A 56 5.66 -6.88 16.90
C ALA A 56 5.31 -8.17 17.64
N SER A 57 4.09 -8.60 17.55
CA SER A 57 3.85 -10.02 17.55
C SER A 57 4.47 -10.51 16.24
N VAL A 58 5.57 -11.25 16.37
CA VAL A 58 6.01 -12.18 15.34
C VAL A 58 4.87 -13.19 15.21
N ALA A 59 3.87 -12.85 14.41
CA ALA A 59 2.92 -13.80 13.93
C ALA A 59 3.70 -14.67 12.95
N GLU A 60 3.92 -15.92 13.34
CA GLU A 60 4.28 -17.00 12.43
C GLU A 60 3.52 -16.80 11.13
N ALA A 61 4.25 -16.80 10.01
CA ALA A 61 3.68 -16.69 8.68
C ALA A 61 2.67 -17.83 8.52
N ALA A 62 1.41 -17.53 8.75
CA ALA A 62 0.35 -18.48 8.48
C ALA A 62 0.40 -18.76 6.98
N ASP A 63 0.83 -19.95 6.62
CA ASP A 63 0.71 -20.47 5.27
C ASP A 63 -0.78 -20.52 4.94
N THR A 64 -1.24 -19.53 4.20
CA THR A 64 -2.66 -19.42 3.81
C THR A 64 -3.05 -20.47 2.79
N GLY A 65 -2.10 -21.25 2.27
CA GLY A 65 -2.30 -22.18 1.16
C GLY A 65 -2.69 -21.49 -0.15
N ILE A 66 -2.72 -20.15 -0.17
CA ILE A 66 -3.06 -19.36 -1.35
C ILE A 66 -1.80 -19.17 -2.19
N VAL A 67 -1.89 -19.47 -3.48
CA VAL A 67 -0.81 -19.27 -4.45
C VAL A 67 -1.22 -18.18 -5.45
N VAL A 68 -0.34 -17.23 -5.67
CA VAL A 68 -0.50 -16.22 -6.71
C VAL A 68 0.39 -16.59 -7.89
N THR A 69 -0.22 -16.76 -9.05
CA THR A 69 0.47 -17.07 -10.32
C THR A 69 0.43 -15.83 -11.22
N PHE A 70 1.58 -15.38 -11.67
CA PHE A 70 1.73 -14.32 -12.66
C PHE A 70 2.01 -14.94 -14.02
N ALA A 71 1.01 -14.92 -14.90
CA ALA A 71 1.02 -15.69 -16.14
C ALA A 71 2.11 -15.24 -17.14
N ARG A 72 2.41 -13.95 -17.19
CA ARG A 72 3.46 -13.42 -18.11
C ARG A 72 4.86 -13.80 -17.68
N SER A 73 5.13 -13.76 -16.39
CA SER A 73 6.43 -14.12 -15.83
C SER A 73 6.57 -15.61 -15.55
N GLY A 74 5.46 -16.38 -15.56
CA GLY A 74 5.41 -17.80 -15.19
C GLY A 74 5.70 -18.06 -13.72
N LYS A 75 5.78 -17.03 -12.88
CA LYS A 75 6.10 -17.17 -11.45
C LYS A 75 4.86 -17.59 -10.66
N GLN A 76 5.04 -18.60 -9.80
CA GLN A 76 4.06 -19.05 -8.82
C GLN A 76 4.64 -18.85 -7.43
N LEU A 77 3.96 -18.06 -6.60
CA LEU A 77 4.48 -17.62 -5.32
C LEU A 77 3.41 -17.80 -4.23
N PRO A 78 3.77 -18.34 -3.06
CA PRO A 78 2.84 -18.44 -1.95
C PRO A 78 2.51 -17.03 -1.45
N TRP A 79 1.22 -16.76 -1.29
CA TRP A 79 0.73 -15.49 -0.78
C TRP A 79 1.01 -15.36 0.70
N ARG A 80 1.47 -14.18 1.07
CA ARG A 80 1.68 -13.81 2.47
C ARG A 80 0.74 -12.68 2.86
N PRO A 81 -0.05 -12.81 3.93
CA PRO A 81 -1.01 -11.78 4.37
C PRO A 81 -0.35 -10.44 4.71
N ASP A 82 0.94 -10.44 5.08
CA ASP A 82 1.76 -9.28 5.38
C ASP A 82 2.30 -8.56 4.13
N ALA A 83 2.08 -9.13 2.95
CA ALA A 83 2.56 -8.57 1.69
C ALA A 83 1.79 -7.32 1.22
N GLY A 84 0.73 -6.91 1.92
CA GLY A 84 -0.05 -5.73 1.59
C GLY A 84 -1.05 -5.97 0.44
N SER A 85 -0.77 -5.46 -0.73
CA SER A 85 -1.58 -5.62 -1.95
C SER A 85 -0.91 -6.56 -2.96
N LEU A 86 -1.67 -7.02 -3.96
CA LEU A 86 -1.13 -7.80 -5.08
C LEU A 86 -0.05 -7.04 -5.86
N LEU A 87 -0.13 -5.72 -5.94
CA LEU A 87 0.90 -4.88 -6.57
C LEU A 87 2.19 -4.90 -5.77
N GLU A 88 2.12 -4.67 -4.45
CA GLU A 88 3.28 -4.70 -3.56
C GLU A 88 3.94 -6.08 -3.56
N PHE A 89 3.12 -7.13 -3.57
CA PHE A 89 3.60 -8.50 -3.69
C PHE A 89 4.31 -8.77 -5.02
N ALA A 90 3.77 -8.28 -6.14
CA ALA A 90 4.41 -8.37 -7.45
C ALA A 90 5.78 -7.67 -7.46
N GLU A 91 5.83 -6.43 -6.97
CA GLU A 91 7.05 -5.62 -6.90
C GLU A 91 8.13 -6.27 -6.02
N ALA A 92 7.74 -6.76 -4.83
CA ALA A 92 8.65 -7.45 -3.91
C ALA A 92 9.28 -8.72 -4.52
N ASN A 93 8.61 -9.31 -5.51
CA ASN A 93 9.09 -10.50 -6.21
C ASN A 93 9.68 -10.20 -7.61
N GLY A 94 9.94 -8.94 -7.92
CA GLY A 94 10.56 -8.51 -9.16
C GLY A 94 9.68 -8.73 -10.40
N ILE A 95 8.36 -8.62 -10.24
CA ILE A 95 7.38 -8.71 -11.32
C ILE A 95 6.97 -7.31 -11.71
N ALA A 96 7.19 -6.96 -12.98
CA ALA A 96 6.78 -5.68 -13.53
C ALA A 96 5.26 -5.66 -13.76
N ALA A 97 4.54 -4.90 -12.95
CA ALA A 97 3.12 -4.64 -13.11
C ALA A 97 2.87 -3.16 -13.36
N ASN A 98 1.84 -2.85 -14.16
CA ASN A 98 1.46 -1.45 -14.38
C ASN A 98 0.84 -0.88 -13.11
N TYR A 99 1.18 0.38 -12.81
CA TYR A 99 0.58 1.11 -11.70
C TYR A 99 0.51 2.61 -11.97
N GLY A 100 -0.36 3.29 -11.22
CA GLY A 100 -0.54 4.74 -11.29
C GLY A 100 -0.74 5.32 -9.89
N CYS A 101 -2.00 5.59 -9.50
CA CYS A 101 -2.35 6.24 -8.22
C CYS A 101 -2.07 5.40 -6.97
N ARG A 102 -2.02 4.07 -7.08
CA ARG A 102 -1.90 3.09 -5.98
C ARG A 102 -3.00 3.16 -4.92
N ALA A 103 -4.11 3.83 -5.22
CA ALA A 103 -5.24 4.05 -4.33
C ALA A 103 -6.58 3.53 -4.88
N GLY A 104 -6.55 2.75 -5.97
CA GLY A 104 -7.77 2.17 -6.55
C GLY A 104 -8.64 3.13 -7.37
N SER A 105 -8.15 4.33 -7.71
CA SER A 105 -8.97 5.35 -8.38
C SER A 105 -8.69 5.57 -9.87
N CYS A 106 -7.53 5.17 -10.39
CA CYS A 106 -7.17 5.50 -11.78
C CYS A 106 -7.29 4.35 -12.79
N GLY A 107 -7.49 3.12 -12.35
CA GLY A 107 -7.60 1.95 -13.21
C GLY A 107 -6.28 1.46 -13.86
N THR A 108 -5.15 2.19 -13.76
CA THR A 108 -3.90 1.86 -14.47
C THR A 108 -3.34 0.48 -14.11
N CYS A 109 -3.59 0.00 -12.89
CA CYS A 109 -3.14 -1.31 -12.42
C CYS A 109 -4.18 -2.42 -12.67
N GLN A 110 -5.19 -2.18 -13.51
CA GLN A 110 -6.16 -3.18 -13.89
C GLN A 110 -5.46 -4.36 -14.59
N THR A 111 -5.75 -5.56 -14.13
CA THR A 111 -5.13 -6.80 -14.62
C THR A 111 -6.19 -7.88 -14.70
N ALA A 112 -6.20 -8.62 -15.81
CA ALA A 112 -7.16 -9.71 -16.00
C ALA A 112 -6.87 -10.87 -15.04
N ILE A 113 -7.94 -11.45 -14.51
CA ILE A 113 -7.92 -12.66 -13.68
C ILE A 113 -8.22 -13.86 -14.59
N ARG A 114 -7.26 -14.75 -14.77
CA ARG A 114 -7.47 -16.00 -15.52
C ARG A 114 -8.13 -17.10 -14.69
N ALA A 115 -7.86 -17.12 -13.39
CA ALA A 115 -8.43 -18.08 -12.44
C ALA A 115 -8.38 -17.52 -11.02
N GLY A 116 -9.30 -17.94 -10.17
CA GLY A 116 -9.38 -17.53 -8.77
C GLY A 116 -10.18 -16.27 -8.54
N GLU A 117 -10.15 -15.77 -7.30
CA GLU A 117 -10.90 -14.60 -6.87
C GLU A 117 -9.98 -13.61 -6.14
N VAL A 118 -10.22 -12.32 -6.38
CA VAL A 118 -9.59 -11.19 -5.70
C VAL A 118 -10.67 -10.46 -4.89
N SER A 119 -10.31 -10.00 -3.72
CA SER A 119 -11.14 -9.15 -2.86
C SER A 119 -10.46 -7.82 -2.61
N TYR A 120 -11.21 -6.85 -2.13
CA TYR A 120 -10.75 -5.54 -1.74
C TYR A 120 -11.05 -5.31 -0.26
N ARG A 121 -10.13 -4.73 0.49
CA ARG A 121 -10.36 -4.36 1.89
C ARG A 121 -11.35 -3.20 1.99
N GLU A 122 -11.25 -2.27 1.04
CA GLU A 122 -12.18 -1.18 0.84
C GLU A 122 -12.57 -1.13 -0.64
N PRO A 123 -13.82 -0.81 -0.98
CA PRO A 123 -14.24 -0.74 -2.38
C PRO A 123 -13.42 0.33 -3.11
N PRO A 124 -12.84 0.00 -4.26
CA PRO A 124 -12.12 0.99 -5.06
C PRO A 124 -13.07 2.01 -5.68
N ASP A 125 -12.58 3.23 -5.93
CA ASP A 125 -13.34 4.25 -6.66
C ASP A 125 -13.49 3.93 -8.14
N PHE A 126 -12.52 3.23 -8.71
CA PHE A 126 -12.55 2.76 -10.09
C PHE A 126 -13.16 1.36 -10.15
N ASP A 127 -14.19 1.19 -10.96
CA ASP A 127 -14.85 -0.11 -11.18
C ASP A 127 -14.09 -0.91 -12.26
N PRO A 128 -13.38 -2.00 -11.90
CA PRO A 128 -12.63 -2.78 -12.87
C PRO A 128 -13.57 -3.55 -13.79
N GLU A 129 -13.14 -3.79 -15.03
CA GLU A 129 -13.88 -4.61 -15.99
C GLU A 129 -14.16 -6.02 -15.45
N PRO A 130 -15.29 -6.65 -15.82
CA PRO A 130 -15.58 -8.02 -15.44
C PRO A 130 -14.43 -8.97 -15.77
N GLY A 131 -14.01 -9.78 -14.80
CA GLY A 131 -12.86 -10.68 -14.95
C GLY A 131 -11.50 -10.01 -14.77
N SER A 132 -11.46 -8.79 -14.28
CA SER A 132 -10.24 -8.06 -13.95
C SER A 132 -10.21 -7.61 -12.51
N CYS A 133 -9.04 -7.24 -12.01
CA CYS A 133 -8.86 -6.64 -10.69
C CYS A 133 -7.88 -5.48 -10.72
N LEU A 134 -7.93 -4.65 -9.68
CA LEU A 134 -6.93 -3.61 -9.43
C LEU A 134 -5.86 -4.16 -8.48
N LEU A 135 -4.64 -4.32 -8.98
CA LEU A 135 -3.55 -4.91 -8.20
C LEU A 135 -3.18 -4.08 -6.95
N CYS A 136 -3.30 -2.75 -7.03
CA CYS A 136 -2.81 -1.85 -5.99
C CYS A 136 -3.64 -1.88 -4.69
N VAL A 137 -4.88 -2.34 -4.75
CA VAL A 137 -5.79 -2.46 -3.58
C VAL A 137 -6.36 -3.86 -3.43
N GLY A 138 -6.10 -4.74 -4.39
CA GLY A 138 -6.57 -6.11 -4.40
C GLY A 138 -5.74 -7.03 -3.51
N VAL A 139 -6.42 -7.98 -2.87
CA VAL A 139 -5.81 -9.10 -2.15
C VAL A 139 -6.43 -10.40 -2.63
N PRO A 140 -5.68 -11.50 -2.75
CA PRO A 140 -6.23 -12.76 -3.21
C PRO A 140 -7.16 -13.35 -2.15
N LYS A 141 -8.33 -13.78 -2.56
CA LYS A 141 -9.29 -14.51 -1.72
C LYS A 141 -9.10 -16.01 -1.81
N THR A 142 -8.67 -16.47 -2.97
CA THR A 142 -8.30 -17.86 -3.28
C THR A 142 -6.98 -17.86 -4.03
N SER A 143 -6.44 -19.04 -4.36
CA SER A 143 -5.33 -19.10 -5.32
C SER A 143 -5.76 -18.45 -6.63
N VAL A 144 -4.94 -17.52 -7.14
CA VAL A 144 -5.29 -16.65 -8.26
C VAL A 144 -4.22 -16.68 -9.34
N THR A 145 -4.65 -16.64 -10.60
CA THR A 145 -3.78 -16.47 -11.77
C THR A 145 -4.07 -15.14 -12.44
N LEU A 146 -3.07 -14.29 -12.51
CA LEU A 146 -3.14 -12.92 -13.02
C LEU A 146 -2.35 -12.79 -14.33
N GLU A 147 -2.83 -11.96 -15.25
CA GLU A 147 -2.19 -11.66 -16.54
C GLU A 147 -1.08 -10.59 -16.38
N ALA A 148 -0.18 -10.74 -15.42
CA ALA A 148 0.92 -9.82 -15.14
C ALA A 148 2.27 -10.52 -15.23
#